data_5461acbdb15f375b3cd83447478b5792
#
_entry.id   5461acbdb15f375b3cd83447478b5792
#
_cell.length_a   1.000
_cell.length_b   1.000
_cell.length_c   1.000
_cell.angle_alpha   90.00
_cell.angle_beta   90.00
_cell.angle_gamma   90.00
#
_symmetry.space_group_name_H-M   'P 1'
#
loop_
_entity.id
_entity.type
_entity.pdbx_description
1 polymer ?
#
loop_
_entity_poly.entity_id
_entity_poly.type
_entity_poly.pdbx_seq_one_letter_code
_entity_poly.pdbx_strand_id
1 'polypeptide(L)'
;VAADQPAFEIPKGYEIGEESASPDGRFAILYPVRDEDGAEDYPSNLLVRLKPYAVIAKLGEGEGRPQGARGQPLAKWNGNSVVAIWLAAKWGSSDLWVYEIENDKVKRVHSVFREARKFFDRDFHERFLKKYPKESGSFIFVSDGNEERGVEEIEFKGRTLLLNLFADNKPNLAGGPHWTASLQAVWDLDQAKFAKVDFRPGKIEVRGDP
;
A
#
# COMPACT_ATOMS: atom_id res chain seq x y z
N VAL A 1 25.91 36.89 2.57
CA VAL A 1 26.04 36.15 1.30
C VAL A 1 25.46 34.78 1.59
N ALA A 2 24.22 34.53 1.18
CA ALA A 2 23.62 33.19 1.26
C ALA A 2 24.35 32.32 0.23
N ALA A 3 25.03 31.29 0.69
CA ALA A 3 25.60 30.29 -0.20
C ALA A 3 24.44 29.62 -0.96
N ASP A 4 24.46 29.69 -2.28
CA ASP A 4 23.57 28.97 -3.16
C ASP A 4 23.69 27.48 -2.81
N GLN A 5 22.69 26.96 -2.09
CA GLN A 5 22.59 25.52 -1.92
C GLN A 5 22.28 24.92 -3.29
N PRO A 6 23.04 23.91 -3.73
CA PRO A 6 22.77 23.28 -5.02
C PRO A 6 21.31 22.86 -5.05
N ALA A 7 20.63 23.27 -6.11
CA ALA A 7 19.27 22.85 -6.37
C ALA A 7 19.24 21.32 -6.35
N PHE A 8 18.32 20.75 -5.56
CA PHE A 8 18.10 19.31 -5.56
C PHE A 8 17.68 18.89 -6.98
N GLU A 9 18.44 17.98 -7.55
CA GLU A 9 18.12 17.40 -8.86
C GLU A 9 17.48 16.03 -8.65
N ILE A 10 16.23 15.90 -9.10
CA ILE A 10 15.55 14.61 -9.13
C ILE A 10 16.29 13.72 -10.14
N PRO A 11 16.60 12.45 -9.80
CA PRO A 11 17.23 11.55 -10.75
C PRO A 11 16.41 11.43 -12.03
N LYS A 12 17.10 11.42 -13.18
CA LYS A 12 16.43 11.25 -14.47
C LYS A 12 15.53 10.01 -14.47
N GLY A 13 14.32 10.17 -14.97
CA GLY A 13 13.34 9.08 -15.01
C GLY A 13 12.53 8.92 -13.70
N TYR A 14 12.62 9.87 -12.77
CA TYR A 14 11.80 9.89 -11.56
C TYR A 14 11.07 11.22 -11.40
N GLU A 15 9.93 11.16 -10.72
CA GLU A 15 9.15 12.31 -10.27
C GLU A 15 8.79 12.18 -8.79
N ILE A 16 8.54 13.31 -8.13
CA ILE A 16 8.01 13.32 -6.76
C ILE A 16 6.52 12.99 -6.85
N GLY A 17 6.07 12.00 -6.06
CA GLY A 17 4.66 11.67 -5.92
C GLY A 17 3.86 12.86 -5.38
N GLU A 18 2.66 13.05 -5.90
CA GLU A 18 1.73 14.06 -5.39
C GLU A 18 1.50 13.83 -3.90
N GLU A 19 1.56 14.90 -3.09
CA GLU A 19 1.41 14.84 -1.62
C GLU A 19 2.38 13.88 -0.91
N SER A 20 3.45 13.43 -1.57
CA SER A 20 4.38 12.43 -1.01
C SER A 20 5.51 13.03 -0.18
N ALA A 21 5.68 14.34 -0.19
CA ALA A 21 6.70 15.02 0.61
C ALA A 21 6.32 15.06 2.10
N SER A 22 7.34 14.92 2.98
CA SER A 22 7.14 15.15 4.41
C SER A 22 6.76 16.59 4.70
N PRO A 23 6.04 16.88 5.81
CA PRO A 23 5.60 18.23 6.13
C PRO A 23 6.73 19.27 6.20
N ASP A 24 7.94 18.87 6.59
CA ASP A 24 9.14 19.72 6.64
C ASP A 24 9.91 19.77 5.31
N GLY A 25 9.46 19.05 4.29
CA GLY A 25 10.11 18.98 2.97
C GLY A 25 11.47 18.28 2.97
N ARG A 26 11.83 17.52 4.01
CA ARG A 26 13.11 16.79 4.09
C ARG A 26 13.10 15.49 3.30
N PHE A 27 11.97 14.82 3.26
CA PHE A 27 11.78 13.51 2.64
C PHE A 27 10.69 13.56 1.59
N ALA A 28 10.77 12.65 0.62
CA ALA A 28 9.71 12.44 -0.37
C ALA A 28 9.73 11.01 -0.89
N ILE A 29 8.63 10.63 -1.57
CA ILE A 29 8.58 9.41 -2.36
C ILE A 29 8.77 9.79 -3.82
N LEU A 30 9.73 9.15 -4.46
CA LEU A 30 9.93 9.22 -5.89
C LEU A 30 9.34 7.99 -6.55
N TYR A 31 8.66 8.20 -7.67
CA TYR A 31 8.19 7.12 -8.53
C TYR A 31 8.82 7.25 -9.92
N PRO A 32 9.08 6.12 -10.59
CA PRO A 32 9.60 6.15 -11.94
C PRO A 32 8.55 6.65 -12.93
N VAL A 33 8.96 7.60 -13.79
CA VAL A 33 8.16 8.03 -14.92
C VAL A 33 8.13 6.91 -15.94
N ARG A 34 6.96 6.57 -16.44
CA ARG A 34 6.80 5.55 -17.48
C ARG A 34 7.16 6.14 -18.83
N ASP A 35 8.11 5.53 -19.49
CA ASP A 35 8.19 5.62 -20.94
C ASP A 35 7.09 4.72 -21.54
N GLU A 36 6.46 5.17 -22.62
CA GLU A 36 5.33 4.46 -23.26
C GLU A 36 5.69 3.07 -23.82
N ASP A 37 6.97 2.75 -23.88
CA ASP A 37 7.51 1.56 -24.54
C ASP A 37 7.47 0.25 -23.75
N GLY A 38 6.80 0.20 -22.61
CA GLY A 38 6.42 -1.07 -21.98
C GLY A 38 7.55 -1.96 -21.47
N ALA A 39 8.66 -1.36 -21.02
CA ALA A 39 9.77 -2.13 -20.44
C ALA A 39 9.29 -3.04 -19.28
N GLU A 40 9.71 -4.31 -19.30
CA GLU A 40 9.33 -5.30 -18.28
C GLU A 40 9.98 -5.03 -16.92
N ASP A 41 11.10 -4.33 -16.88
CA ASP A 41 11.83 -3.97 -15.65
C ASP A 41 11.54 -2.52 -15.24
N TYR A 42 10.56 -2.36 -14.38
CA TYR A 42 10.28 -1.06 -13.77
C TYR A 42 11.20 -0.83 -12.57
N PRO A 43 11.91 0.31 -12.53
CA PRO A 43 12.66 0.68 -11.33
C PRO A 43 11.72 0.85 -10.13
N SER A 44 12.26 0.57 -8.93
CA SER A 44 11.50 0.65 -7.69
C SER A 44 11.12 2.09 -7.35
N ASN A 45 9.98 2.31 -6.71
CA ASN A 45 9.72 3.56 -6.02
C ASN A 45 10.76 3.78 -4.92
N LEU A 46 11.11 5.03 -4.64
CA LEU A 46 12.17 5.37 -3.70
C LEU A 46 11.64 6.27 -2.58
N LEU A 47 11.97 5.94 -1.34
CA LEU A 47 11.93 6.88 -0.24
C LEU A 47 13.28 7.60 -0.20
N VAL A 48 13.26 8.92 -0.31
CA VAL A 48 14.47 9.73 -0.41
C VAL A 48 14.50 10.85 0.63
N ARG A 49 15.72 11.23 1.02
CA ARG A 49 15.98 12.53 1.63
C ARG A 49 16.30 13.52 0.51
N LEU A 50 15.72 14.70 0.56
CA LEU A 50 15.86 15.70 -0.49
C LEU A 50 17.14 16.57 -0.35
N LYS A 51 17.50 16.91 0.89
CA LYS A 51 18.64 17.82 1.15
C LYS A 51 19.49 17.36 2.33
N PRO A 52 20.78 16.98 2.10
CA PRO A 52 21.36 16.61 0.81
C PRO A 52 20.66 15.35 0.27
N TYR A 53 20.62 15.20 -1.05
CA TYR A 53 19.95 14.06 -1.67
C TYR A 53 20.57 12.73 -1.25
N ALA A 54 19.71 11.80 -0.86
CA ALA A 54 20.09 10.42 -0.59
C ALA A 54 18.88 9.49 -0.72
N VAL A 55 19.08 8.34 -1.34
CA VAL A 55 18.08 7.26 -1.31
C VAL A 55 18.15 6.62 0.08
N ILE A 56 17.00 6.60 0.78
CA ILE A 56 16.87 6.02 2.13
C ILE A 56 16.40 4.56 2.03
N ALA A 57 15.44 4.30 1.13
CA ALA A 57 14.94 2.96 0.88
C ALA A 57 14.41 2.83 -0.55
N LYS A 58 14.50 1.62 -1.09
CA LYS A 58 13.73 1.21 -2.24
C LYS A 58 12.45 0.56 -1.73
N LEU A 59 11.30 0.99 -2.24
CA LEU A 59 10.01 0.54 -1.77
C LEU A 59 9.60 -0.76 -2.47
N GLY A 60 9.08 -1.72 -1.68
CA GLY A 60 8.65 -3.00 -2.22
C GLY A 60 9.77 -4.03 -2.43
N GLU A 61 11.00 -3.76 -2.04
CA GLU A 61 12.06 -4.77 -1.99
C GLU A 61 11.93 -5.63 -0.73
N GLY A 62 11.89 -6.96 -0.89
CA GLY A 62 12.01 -7.90 0.23
C GLY A 62 11.19 -9.17 0.14
N GLU A 63 10.12 -9.23 -0.57
CA GLU A 63 9.35 -10.46 -0.78
C GLU A 63 8.83 -10.55 -2.22
N GLY A 64 9.70 -10.98 -3.11
CA GLY A 64 9.34 -11.76 -4.30
C GLY A 64 8.55 -11.08 -5.40
N ARG A 65 8.68 -9.80 -5.63
CA ARG A 65 8.54 -9.12 -6.94
C ARG A 65 8.74 -7.61 -6.77
N PRO A 66 9.61 -6.98 -7.53
CA PRO A 66 9.50 -5.57 -7.80
C PRO A 66 8.19 -5.40 -8.59
N GLN A 67 7.11 -5.16 -7.90
CA GLN A 67 5.88 -4.79 -8.60
C GLN A 67 6.09 -3.34 -9.00
N GLY A 68 6.40 -3.15 -10.26
CA GLY A 68 6.29 -1.87 -10.89
C GLY A 68 4.90 -1.33 -10.56
N ALA A 69 4.85 -0.41 -9.62
CA ALA A 69 3.60 0.17 -9.20
C ALA A 69 2.94 0.77 -10.42
N ARG A 70 1.78 0.26 -10.78
CA ARG A 70 0.97 0.84 -11.84
C ARG A 70 0.25 2.06 -11.28
N GLY A 71 1.00 3.08 -10.90
CA GLY A 71 0.46 4.32 -10.35
C GLY A 71 1.42 4.95 -9.36
N GLN A 72 1.13 6.18 -8.99
CA GLN A 72 1.88 6.88 -7.96
C GLN A 72 1.62 6.20 -6.60
N PRO A 73 2.68 5.94 -5.82
CA PRO A 73 2.49 5.49 -4.45
C PRO A 73 1.79 6.61 -3.67
N LEU A 74 0.79 6.24 -2.91
CA LEU A 74 0.13 7.18 -2.02
C LEU A 74 0.84 7.14 -0.67
N ALA A 75 1.12 8.32 -0.12
CA ALA A 75 1.84 8.46 1.13
C ALA A 75 1.03 9.28 2.13
N LYS A 76 1.07 8.87 3.39
CA LYS A 76 0.53 9.67 4.50
C LYS A 76 1.55 9.79 5.60
N TRP A 77 1.92 10.99 5.92
CA TRP A 77 2.92 11.28 6.94
C TRP A 77 2.30 11.46 8.32
N ASN A 78 3.01 10.97 9.34
CA ASN A 78 2.76 11.26 10.74
C ASN A 78 3.96 12.04 11.28
N GLY A 79 3.84 13.36 11.29
CA GLY A 79 4.98 14.24 11.47
C GLY A 79 6.00 14.05 10.36
N ASN A 80 7.29 14.21 10.71
CA ASN A 80 8.38 14.17 9.72
C ASN A 80 9.16 12.85 9.70
N SER A 81 8.77 11.87 10.48
CA SER A 81 9.57 10.67 10.72
C SER A 81 8.84 9.35 10.54
N VAL A 82 7.54 9.37 10.31
CA VAL A 82 6.77 8.17 10.05
C VAL A 82 5.93 8.38 8.81
N VAL A 83 5.97 7.44 7.89
CA VAL A 83 5.15 7.50 6.67
C VAL A 83 4.51 6.15 6.39
N ALA A 84 3.20 6.16 6.17
CA ALA A 84 2.48 5.05 5.60
C ALA A 84 2.47 5.21 4.08
N ILE A 85 2.94 4.19 3.38
CA ILE A 85 3.04 4.18 1.92
C ILE A 85 2.31 2.96 1.44
N TRP A 86 1.35 3.17 0.55
CA TRP A 86 0.75 2.04 -0.11
C TRP A 86 0.94 2.07 -1.61
N LEU A 87 1.08 0.88 -2.12
CA LEU A 87 1.36 0.61 -3.50
C LEU A 87 0.07 0.14 -4.18
N ALA A 88 -0.31 0.83 -5.24
CA ALA A 88 -1.44 0.43 -6.04
C ALA A 88 -1.03 -0.66 -7.05
N ALA A 89 -1.91 -1.63 -7.25
CA ALA A 89 -1.86 -2.57 -8.35
C ALA A 89 -2.96 -2.25 -9.37
N LYS A 90 -2.99 -2.98 -10.49
CA LYS A 90 -3.99 -2.74 -11.56
C LYS A 90 -5.45 -2.76 -11.08
N TRP A 91 -5.75 -3.55 -10.05
CA TRP A 91 -7.11 -3.85 -9.63
C TRP A 91 -7.39 -3.54 -8.15
N GLY A 92 -6.45 -2.90 -7.46
CA GLY A 92 -6.57 -2.57 -6.05
C GLY A 92 -5.23 -2.28 -5.42
N SER A 93 -5.20 -2.20 -4.10
CA SER A 93 -3.95 -2.01 -3.36
C SER A 93 -3.18 -3.32 -3.25
N SER A 94 -1.88 -3.27 -3.55
CA SER A 94 -1.02 -4.46 -3.48
C SER A 94 -0.36 -4.60 -2.11
N ASP A 95 0.01 -3.48 -1.49
CA ASP A 95 0.69 -3.47 -0.20
C ASP A 95 0.51 -2.14 0.54
N LEU A 96 0.66 -2.19 1.87
CA LEU A 96 0.73 -1.02 2.74
C LEU A 96 1.91 -1.21 3.70
N TRP A 97 2.88 -0.32 3.57
CA TRP A 97 4.08 -0.29 4.40
C TRP A 97 4.11 0.93 5.30
N VAL A 98 4.59 0.76 6.52
CA VAL A 98 4.90 1.88 7.41
C VAL A 98 6.41 1.93 7.62
N TYR A 99 7.01 3.07 7.29
CA TYR A 99 8.42 3.35 7.48
C TYR A 99 8.59 4.32 8.65
N GLU A 100 9.44 3.97 9.59
CA GLU A 100 9.90 4.87 10.64
C GLU A 100 11.33 5.30 10.32
N ILE A 101 11.56 6.61 10.30
CA ILE A 101 12.83 7.23 9.93
C ILE A 101 13.47 7.85 11.19
N GLU A 102 14.72 7.53 11.43
CA GLU A 102 15.51 8.11 12.52
C GLU A 102 16.93 8.39 12.02
N ASN A 103 17.45 9.58 12.29
CA ASN A 103 18.78 9.99 11.83
C ASN A 103 18.99 9.78 10.32
N ASP A 104 17.99 10.16 9.53
CA ASP A 104 17.97 10.04 8.05
C ASP A 104 18.12 8.61 7.50
N LYS A 105 17.76 7.62 8.30
CA LYS A 105 17.78 6.20 7.92
C LYS A 105 16.45 5.55 8.32
N VAL A 106 16.09 4.50 7.59
CA VAL A 106 14.99 3.66 7.99
C VAL A 106 15.37 2.93 9.28
N LYS A 107 14.62 3.17 10.32
CA LYS A 107 14.75 2.47 11.62
C LYS A 107 13.94 1.19 11.66
N ARG A 108 12.71 1.25 11.14
CA ARG A 108 11.79 0.12 11.10
C ARG A 108 10.94 0.18 9.84
N VAL A 109 10.55 -1.00 9.38
CA VAL A 109 9.60 -1.19 8.28
C VAL A 109 8.57 -2.25 8.69
N HIS A 110 7.30 -1.95 8.49
CA HIS A 110 6.20 -2.86 8.79
C HIS A 110 5.31 -3.03 7.57
N SER A 111 5.12 -4.26 7.09
CA SER A 111 4.08 -4.58 6.11
C SER A 111 2.76 -4.82 6.84
N VAL A 112 1.93 -3.78 6.86
CA VAL A 112 0.65 -3.83 7.58
C VAL A 112 -0.35 -4.72 6.83
N PHE A 113 -0.32 -4.71 5.49
CA PHE A 113 -1.19 -5.57 4.70
C PHE A 113 -0.87 -7.04 4.88
N ARG A 114 0.40 -7.42 5.06
CA ARG A 114 0.76 -8.81 5.34
C ARG A 114 0.12 -9.32 6.63
N GLU A 115 0.10 -8.47 7.65
CA GLU A 115 -0.55 -8.83 8.92
C GLU A 115 -2.08 -8.83 8.80
N ALA A 116 -2.66 -7.87 8.08
CA ALA A 116 -4.09 -7.83 7.82
C ALA A 116 -4.55 -9.02 6.98
N ARG A 117 -3.77 -9.40 5.95
CA ARG A 117 -4.08 -10.51 5.04
C ARG A 117 -4.34 -11.81 5.77
N LYS A 118 -3.71 -12.07 6.91
CA LYS A 118 -3.92 -13.28 7.72
C LYS A 118 -5.38 -13.48 8.15
N PHE A 119 -6.11 -12.39 8.40
CA PHE A 119 -7.53 -12.45 8.75
C PHE A 119 -8.38 -12.82 7.53
N PHE A 120 -8.08 -12.20 6.40
CA PHE A 120 -8.80 -12.44 5.14
C PHE A 120 -8.50 -13.82 4.58
N ASP A 121 -7.24 -14.27 4.58
CA ASP A 121 -6.84 -15.60 4.11
C ASP A 121 -7.57 -16.70 4.88
N ARG A 122 -7.67 -16.55 6.20
CA ARG A 122 -8.40 -17.52 7.04
C ARG A 122 -9.86 -17.60 6.64
N ASP A 123 -10.57 -16.46 6.54
CA ASP A 123 -11.99 -16.44 6.18
C ASP A 123 -12.21 -16.93 4.74
N PHE A 124 -11.35 -16.52 3.82
CA PHE A 124 -11.42 -16.94 2.42
C PHE A 124 -11.27 -18.45 2.26
N HIS A 125 -10.30 -19.05 2.93
CA HIS A 125 -10.10 -20.50 2.89
C HIS A 125 -11.21 -21.27 3.59
N GLU A 126 -11.58 -20.88 4.81
CA GLU A 126 -12.54 -21.62 5.63
C GLU A 126 -13.99 -21.50 5.15
N ARG A 127 -14.35 -20.37 4.56
CA ARG A 127 -15.71 -20.10 4.13
C ARG A 127 -15.90 -20.22 2.62
N PHE A 128 -15.05 -19.55 1.82
CA PHE A 128 -15.22 -19.47 0.38
C PHE A 128 -14.68 -20.72 -0.33
N LEU A 129 -13.38 -21.01 -0.20
CA LEU A 129 -12.78 -22.16 -0.91
C LEU A 129 -13.33 -23.51 -0.41
N LYS A 130 -13.70 -23.61 0.86
CA LYS A 130 -14.36 -24.83 1.37
C LYS A 130 -15.73 -25.05 0.72
N LYS A 131 -16.47 -23.97 0.45
CA LYS A 131 -17.77 -24.03 -0.22
C LYS A 131 -17.64 -24.20 -1.72
N TYR A 132 -16.60 -23.61 -2.32
CA TYR A 132 -16.34 -23.61 -3.76
C TYR A 132 -14.92 -24.12 -4.06
N PRO A 133 -14.63 -25.42 -3.85
CA PRO A 133 -13.28 -25.98 -3.94
C PRO A 133 -12.69 -25.99 -5.35
N LYS A 134 -13.49 -25.74 -6.38
CA LYS A 134 -13.04 -25.61 -7.78
C LYS A 134 -12.55 -24.19 -8.11
N GLU A 135 -12.86 -23.24 -7.25
CA GLU A 135 -12.36 -21.87 -7.41
C GLU A 135 -10.91 -21.81 -6.97
N SER A 136 -10.04 -21.44 -7.88
CA SER A 136 -8.61 -21.20 -7.62
C SER A 136 -8.38 -19.70 -7.55
N GLY A 137 -8.97 -19.05 -6.58
CA GLY A 137 -8.92 -17.61 -6.52
C GLY A 137 -7.94 -17.08 -5.49
N SER A 138 -7.50 -15.86 -5.73
CA SER A 138 -6.95 -14.97 -4.73
C SER A 138 -7.90 -13.79 -4.58
N PHE A 139 -7.89 -13.17 -3.44
CA PHE A 139 -8.57 -11.90 -3.25
C PHE A 139 -7.59 -10.73 -3.39
N ILE A 140 -8.14 -9.55 -3.60
CA ILE A 140 -7.43 -8.28 -3.63
C ILE A 140 -8.05 -7.34 -2.61
N PHE A 141 -7.27 -6.39 -2.11
CA PHE A 141 -7.82 -5.26 -1.38
C PHE A 141 -8.34 -4.23 -2.39
N VAL A 142 -9.60 -3.85 -2.23
CA VAL A 142 -10.29 -2.89 -3.10
C VAL A 142 -10.93 -1.80 -2.25
N SER A 143 -11.31 -0.68 -2.85
CA SER A 143 -12.17 0.30 -2.19
C SER A 143 -13.60 -0.21 -2.11
N ASP A 144 -14.35 0.20 -1.10
CA ASP A 144 -15.73 -0.23 -0.86
C ASP A 144 -16.77 0.39 -1.83
N GLY A 145 -16.39 0.64 -3.08
CA GLY A 145 -17.30 1.11 -4.12
C GLY A 145 -17.22 2.60 -4.48
N ASN A 146 -16.31 3.35 -3.90
CA ASN A 146 -15.96 4.67 -4.41
C ASN A 146 -14.93 4.53 -5.52
N GLU A 147 -15.37 4.56 -6.76
CA GLU A 147 -14.63 4.17 -7.96
C GLU A 147 -13.36 4.97 -8.24
N GLU A 148 -13.12 6.08 -7.55
CA GLU A 148 -12.03 6.98 -7.93
C GLU A 148 -10.69 6.76 -7.22
N ARG A 149 -10.67 6.07 -6.07
CA ARG A 149 -9.40 5.90 -5.34
C ARG A 149 -9.36 4.60 -4.56
N GLY A 150 -9.05 3.49 -5.09
CA GLY A 150 -8.88 2.19 -4.41
C GLY A 150 -8.11 2.19 -3.08
N VAL A 151 -8.36 3.17 -2.25
CA VAL A 151 -7.69 3.41 -0.99
C VAL A 151 -8.72 3.69 0.07
N GLU A 152 -8.77 2.78 0.95
CA GLU A 152 -9.46 2.90 2.21
C GLU A 152 -8.87 4.04 3.05
N GLU A 153 -9.67 4.54 3.93
CA GLU A 153 -9.22 5.57 4.85
C GLU A 153 -8.16 5.01 5.78
N ILE A 154 -6.95 5.53 5.66
CA ILE A 154 -5.93 5.39 6.69
C ILE A 154 -5.74 6.73 7.40
N GLU A 155 -5.63 6.70 8.69
CA GLU A 155 -5.45 7.88 9.50
C GLU A 155 -4.46 7.62 10.65
N PHE A 156 -3.49 8.50 10.81
CA PHE A 156 -2.66 8.47 12.00
C PHE A 156 -3.33 9.19 13.17
N LYS A 157 -3.36 8.54 14.33
CA LYS A 157 -3.72 9.14 15.62
C LYS A 157 -2.60 8.88 16.62
N GLY A 158 -1.74 9.87 16.81
CA GLY A 158 -0.53 9.71 17.62
C GLY A 158 0.35 8.57 17.10
N ARG A 159 0.63 7.58 17.94
CA ARG A 159 1.44 6.40 17.58
C ARG A 159 0.59 5.22 17.07
N THR A 160 -0.59 5.48 16.55
CA THR A 160 -1.43 4.45 15.95
C THR A 160 -1.85 4.81 14.53
N LEU A 161 -2.05 3.80 13.69
CA LEU A 161 -2.60 3.91 12.35
C LEU A 161 -3.96 3.23 12.32
N LEU A 162 -4.99 3.99 12.01
CA LEU A 162 -6.35 3.47 11.79
C LEU A 162 -6.47 3.00 10.36
N LEU A 163 -7.13 1.87 10.15
CA LEU A 163 -7.28 1.21 8.86
C LEU A 163 -8.72 0.77 8.65
N ASN A 164 -9.22 1.03 7.46
CA ASN A 164 -10.40 0.38 6.91
C ASN A 164 -9.96 -0.39 5.66
N LEU A 165 -10.05 -1.70 5.65
CA LEU A 165 -9.71 -2.54 4.51
C LEU A 165 -10.94 -3.30 4.04
N PHE A 166 -11.10 -3.38 2.75
CA PHE A 166 -12.10 -4.19 2.10
C PHE A 166 -11.41 -5.14 1.12
N ALA A 167 -11.81 -6.40 1.11
CA ALA A 167 -11.27 -7.38 0.19
C ALA A 167 -12.38 -8.05 -0.60
N ASP A 168 -12.06 -8.34 -1.86
CA ASP A 168 -12.95 -8.99 -2.82
C ASP A 168 -12.15 -10.07 -3.56
N ASN A 169 -12.74 -11.25 -3.77
CA ASN A 169 -12.16 -12.16 -4.73
C ASN A 169 -12.34 -11.56 -6.13
N LYS A 170 -11.27 -11.55 -6.92
CA LYS A 170 -11.29 -10.96 -8.27
C LYS A 170 -12.61 -11.25 -8.96
N PRO A 171 -13.32 -10.24 -9.43
CA PRO A 171 -14.58 -10.44 -10.10
C PRO A 171 -14.33 -11.40 -11.26
N ASN A 172 -14.86 -12.61 -11.13
CA ASN A 172 -14.86 -13.53 -12.24
C ASN A 172 -15.82 -12.90 -13.26
N LEU A 173 -15.31 -12.45 -14.38
CA LEU A 173 -16.08 -11.78 -15.44
C LEU A 173 -17.22 -12.66 -15.98
N ALA A 174 -17.33 -13.90 -15.54
CA ALA A 174 -18.22 -14.93 -16.03
C ALA A 174 -19.21 -15.47 -14.98
N GLY A 175 -19.73 -14.66 -14.06
CA GLY A 175 -20.86 -15.11 -13.23
C GLY A 175 -20.53 -16.11 -12.12
N GLY A 176 -19.29 -16.17 -11.64
CA GLY A 176 -18.86 -17.06 -10.55
C GLY A 176 -19.27 -16.62 -9.15
N PRO A 177 -18.98 -17.45 -8.13
CA PRO A 177 -19.23 -17.08 -6.74
C PRO A 177 -18.38 -15.89 -6.31
N HIS A 178 -18.99 -14.97 -5.58
CA HIS A 178 -18.41 -13.74 -5.14
C HIS A 178 -18.27 -13.74 -3.61
N TRP A 179 -17.07 -13.45 -3.14
CA TRP A 179 -16.75 -13.33 -1.71
C TRP A 179 -16.22 -11.93 -1.42
N THR A 180 -16.65 -11.40 -0.29
CA THR A 180 -16.15 -10.14 0.24
C THR A 180 -15.87 -10.25 1.73
N ALA A 181 -15.01 -9.41 2.25
CA ALA A 181 -14.82 -9.20 3.68
C ALA A 181 -14.26 -7.81 3.95
N SER A 182 -14.41 -7.33 5.18
CA SER A 182 -13.86 -6.06 5.62
C SER A 182 -13.14 -6.18 6.96
N LEU A 183 -12.23 -5.26 7.22
CA LEU A 183 -11.47 -5.18 8.45
C LEU A 183 -11.33 -3.73 8.86
N GLN A 184 -11.78 -3.39 10.06
CA GLN A 184 -11.45 -2.15 10.74
C GLN A 184 -10.41 -2.45 11.80
N ALA A 185 -9.27 -1.78 11.78
CA ALA A 185 -8.20 -2.11 12.69
C ALA A 185 -7.42 -0.88 13.15
N VAL A 186 -6.73 -1.05 14.27
CA VAL A 186 -5.79 -0.09 14.83
C VAL A 186 -4.44 -0.77 14.90
N TRP A 187 -3.48 -0.27 14.13
CA TRP A 187 -2.11 -0.72 14.18
C TRP A 187 -1.32 0.12 15.18
N ASP A 188 -0.68 -0.53 16.15
CA ASP A 188 0.21 0.09 17.11
C ASP A 188 1.64 0.11 16.55
N LEU A 189 2.18 1.32 16.35
CA LEU A 189 3.52 1.49 15.79
C LEU A 189 4.63 1.03 16.74
N ASP A 190 4.42 1.19 18.06
CA ASP A 190 5.44 0.83 19.03
C ASP A 190 5.53 -0.68 19.22
N GLN A 191 4.39 -1.36 19.21
CA GLN A 191 4.31 -2.80 19.35
C GLN A 191 4.40 -3.56 18.02
N ALA A 192 4.33 -2.86 16.88
CA ALA A 192 4.32 -3.43 15.53
C ALA A 192 3.28 -4.54 15.34
N LYS A 193 2.07 -4.30 15.84
CA LYS A 193 0.95 -5.24 15.77
C LYS A 193 -0.39 -4.53 15.82
N PHE A 194 -1.44 -5.24 15.47
CA PHE A 194 -2.79 -4.75 15.69
C PHE A 194 -3.14 -4.71 17.17
N ALA A 195 -3.47 -3.52 17.69
CA ALA A 195 -4.01 -3.32 19.03
C ALA A 195 -5.52 -3.63 19.08
N LYS A 196 -6.22 -3.42 17.96
CA LYS A 196 -7.65 -3.70 17.83
C LYS A 196 -7.94 -4.17 16.41
N VAL A 197 -8.80 -5.16 16.28
CA VAL A 197 -9.28 -5.69 15.01
C VAL A 197 -10.78 -5.98 15.12
N ASP A 198 -11.54 -5.44 14.19
CA ASP A 198 -12.95 -5.77 13.91
C ASP A 198 -13.01 -6.33 12.49
N PHE A 199 -12.87 -7.65 12.37
CA PHE A 199 -12.99 -8.35 11.10
C PHE A 199 -14.43 -8.77 10.86
N ARG A 200 -14.96 -8.41 9.69
CA ARG A 200 -16.35 -8.69 9.30
C ARG A 200 -16.35 -9.57 8.05
N PRO A 201 -16.68 -10.85 8.21
CA PRO A 201 -16.94 -11.71 7.07
C PRO A 201 -18.08 -11.12 6.23
N GLY A 202 -17.84 -10.93 4.96
CA GLY A 202 -18.84 -10.47 4.02
C GLY A 202 -19.76 -11.60 3.54
N LYS A 203 -20.57 -11.29 2.55
CA LYS A 203 -21.45 -12.25 1.91
C LYS A 203 -20.69 -13.13 0.92
N ILE A 204 -21.19 -14.33 0.73
CA ILE A 204 -20.80 -15.22 -0.37
C ILE A 204 -22.03 -15.39 -1.25
N GLU A 205 -22.02 -14.76 -2.39
CA GLU A 205 -23.13 -14.71 -3.34
C GLU A 205 -22.72 -15.34 -4.68
N VAL A 206 -23.65 -16.02 -5.34
CA VAL A 206 -23.46 -16.38 -6.74
C VAL A 206 -24.11 -15.26 -7.54
N ARG A 207 -23.32 -14.52 -8.28
CA ARG A 207 -23.86 -13.55 -9.23
C ARG A 207 -24.56 -14.35 -10.32
N GLY A 208 -25.87 -14.17 -10.45
CA GLY A 208 -26.60 -14.70 -11.59
C GLY A 208 -26.03 -14.15 -12.89
N ASP A 209 -26.08 -14.94 -13.96
CA ASP A 209 -25.83 -14.40 -15.29
C ASP A 209 -26.78 -13.21 -15.53
N PRO A 210 -26.27 -12.11 -16.15
CA PRO A 210 -27.08 -10.94 -16.47
C PRO A 210 -28.18 -11.24 -17.45
#